data_441dd29e25b8c510721d749cf64985aa
#
_entry.id   441dd29e25b8c510721d749cf64985aa
#
_cell.length_a   1.000
_cell.length_b   1.000
_cell.length_c   1.000
_cell.angle_alpha   90.00
_cell.angle_beta   90.00
_cell.angle_gamma   90.00
#
_symmetry.space_group_name_H-M   'P 1'
#
loop_
_entity.id
_entity.type
_entity.pdbx_description
1 polymer ?
#
loop_
_entity_poly.entity_id
_entity_poly.type
_entity_poly.pdbx_seq_one_letter_code
_entity_poly.pdbx_strand_id
1 'polypeptide(L)'
;MAENINEQTRFSAIYNCFLGKITDDMYMEITPEDTIKDLQSLLLDALPGFEFPRFDPHAIEIKTEVIPESQLQEGDFVIGVVWNEIGGDDDLQVPDVIIEKSSFVCRPLTPEEQNIIALLMKVSWVQRQVTSIEQTRMKYSGSDFKFTSQANHLAKLMNLLEASRTEAFHMQRLYKRRKYVSGEGYSSNWSSLMENSALD
;
A
#
# COMPACT_ATOMS: atom_id res chain seq x y z
N MET A 1 -0.16 25.39 -24.54
CA MET A 1 -0.38 25.34 -23.10
C MET A 1 -0.65 23.89 -22.80
N ALA A 2 0.31 23.16 -22.24
CA ALA A 2 0.08 21.79 -21.84
C ALA A 2 -0.81 21.84 -20.60
N GLU A 3 -2.01 21.25 -20.70
CA GLU A 3 -2.84 20.96 -19.54
C GLU A 3 -1.99 20.11 -18.58
N ASN A 4 -1.66 20.68 -17.43
CA ASN A 4 -1.18 19.91 -16.29
C ASN A 4 -2.35 19.00 -15.90
N ILE A 5 -2.35 17.79 -16.46
CA ILE A 5 -3.11 16.68 -15.92
C ILE A 5 -2.59 16.55 -14.50
N ASN A 6 -3.43 16.91 -13.50
CA ASN A 6 -3.17 16.63 -12.09
C ASN A 6 -2.82 15.14 -12.00
N GLU A 7 -1.53 14.83 -11.86
CA GLU A 7 -1.07 13.47 -11.69
C GLU A 7 -1.57 12.97 -10.33
N GLN A 8 -2.77 12.39 -10.36
CA GLN A 8 -3.32 11.72 -9.20
C GLN A 8 -2.42 10.54 -8.82
N THR A 9 -2.17 10.34 -7.53
CA THR A 9 -1.38 9.19 -7.10
C THR A 9 -2.24 7.94 -7.20
N ARG A 10 -1.87 7.03 -8.09
CA ARG A 10 -2.53 5.73 -8.25
C ARG A 10 -2.21 4.82 -7.05
N PHE A 11 -3.15 3.95 -6.71
CA PHE A 11 -2.95 2.94 -5.68
C PHE A 11 -1.82 1.97 -6.05
N SER A 12 -1.63 1.68 -7.34
CA SER A 12 -0.54 0.83 -7.85
C SER A 12 0.84 1.30 -7.39
N ALA A 13 1.10 2.61 -7.32
CA ALA A 13 2.37 3.14 -6.80
C ALA A 13 2.59 2.78 -5.32
N ILE A 14 1.52 2.79 -4.52
CA ILE A 14 1.58 2.44 -3.10
C ILE A 14 1.71 0.93 -2.92
N TYR A 15 1.00 0.13 -3.74
CA TYR A 15 1.13 -1.33 -3.75
C TYR A 15 2.55 -1.77 -4.05
N ASN A 16 3.20 -1.18 -5.08
CA ASN A 16 4.59 -1.44 -5.40
C ASN A 16 5.53 -1.09 -4.23
N CYS A 17 5.27 0.04 -3.56
CA CYS A 17 6.03 0.44 -2.38
C CYS A 17 5.84 -0.54 -1.22
N PHE A 18 4.63 -1.07 -1.02
CA PHE A 18 4.31 -2.06 0.01
C PHE A 18 4.92 -3.43 -0.32
N LEU A 19 4.73 -3.93 -1.54
CA LEU A 19 5.27 -5.21 -1.99
C LEU A 19 6.79 -5.26 -1.88
N GLY A 20 7.48 -4.14 -2.14
CA GLY A 20 8.92 -4.03 -1.89
C GLY A 20 9.36 -4.11 -0.42
N LYS A 21 8.42 -4.06 0.54
CA LYS A 21 8.70 -4.15 1.99
C LYS A 21 8.39 -5.52 2.60
N ILE A 22 7.76 -6.38 1.85
CA ILE A 22 7.44 -7.74 2.25
C ILE A 22 8.19 -8.72 1.37
N THR A 23 8.48 -9.90 1.92
CA THR A 23 9.19 -11.00 1.22
C THR A 23 8.32 -12.25 1.17
N ASP A 24 7.01 -12.08 1.08
CA ASP A 24 6.07 -13.20 1.09
C ASP A 24 5.65 -13.55 -0.33
N ASP A 25 5.82 -14.81 -0.69
CA ASP A 25 5.44 -15.34 -2.00
C ASP A 25 3.92 -15.64 -2.11
N MET A 26 3.15 -15.35 -1.03
CA MET A 26 1.70 -15.64 -0.96
C MET A 26 0.94 -15.03 -2.15
N TYR A 27 1.31 -13.84 -2.58
CA TYR A 27 0.68 -13.16 -3.72
C TYR A 27 0.97 -13.82 -5.07
N MET A 28 1.94 -14.75 -5.15
CA MET A 28 2.19 -15.56 -6.33
C MET A 28 1.26 -16.76 -6.46
N GLU A 29 0.60 -17.15 -5.36
CA GLU A 29 -0.27 -18.34 -5.31
C GLU A 29 -1.74 -18.00 -5.53
N ILE A 30 -2.14 -16.72 -5.43
CA ILE A 30 -3.52 -16.27 -5.59
C ILE A 30 -3.73 -15.57 -6.93
N THR A 31 -5.01 -15.47 -7.35
CA THR A 31 -5.34 -14.81 -8.60
C THR A 31 -4.99 -13.33 -8.58
N PRO A 32 -4.65 -12.70 -9.72
CA PRO A 32 -4.40 -11.26 -9.78
C PRO A 32 -5.58 -10.42 -9.24
N GLU A 33 -6.81 -10.86 -9.50
CA GLU A 33 -8.02 -10.19 -8.99
C GLU A 33 -8.09 -10.20 -7.46
N ASP A 34 -7.83 -11.36 -6.84
CA ASP A 34 -7.85 -11.48 -5.38
C ASP A 34 -6.67 -10.75 -4.75
N THR A 35 -5.51 -10.74 -5.41
CA THR A 35 -4.36 -9.95 -5.00
C THR A 35 -4.71 -8.47 -4.90
N ILE A 36 -5.33 -7.91 -5.95
CA ILE A 36 -5.72 -6.49 -5.95
C ILE A 36 -6.77 -6.19 -4.89
N LYS A 37 -7.76 -7.07 -4.71
CA LYS A 37 -8.77 -6.91 -3.65
C LYS A 37 -8.14 -6.90 -2.26
N ASP A 38 -7.17 -7.79 -2.01
CA ASP A 38 -6.47 -7.83 -0.72
C ASP A 38 -5.59 -6.59 -0.50
N LEU A 39 -4.82 -6.18 -1.49
CA LEU A 39 -4.00 -4.97 -1.45
C LEU A 39 -4.86 -3.72 -1.21
N GLN A 40 -6.01 -3.61 -1.88
CA GLN A 40 -6.96 -2.53 -1.69
C GLN A 40 -7.53 -2.53 -0.27
N SER A 41 -7.93 -3.70 0.24
CA SER A 41 -8.40 -3.84 1.62
C SER A 41 -7.32 -3.43 2.63
N LEU A 42 -6.06 -3.88 2.43
CA LEU A 42 -4.94 -3.48 3.30
C LEU A 42 -4.68 -1.98 3.27
N LEU A 43 -4.77 -1.35 2.09
CA LEU A 43 -4.61 0.09 1.96
C LEU A 43 -5.70 0.84 2.72
N LEU A 44 -6.97 0.46 2.52
CA LEU A 44 -8.10 1.09 3.21
C LEU A 44 -8.03 0.90 4.74
N ASP A 45 -7.58 -0.27 5.20
CA ASP A 45 -7.37 -0.54 6.63
C ASP A 45 -6.20 0.27 7.22
N ALA A 46 -5.21 0.62 6.39
CA ALA A 46 -4.02 1.36 6.81
C ALA A 46 -4.26 2.87 6.94
N LEU A 47 -5.13 3.44 6.09
CA LEU A 47 -5.36 4.90 6.03
C LEU A 47 -5.72 5.54 7.37
N PRO A 48 -6.61 4.96 8.21
CA PRO A 48 -6.93 5.51 9.53
C PRO A 48 -5.73 5.56 10.49
N GLY A 49 -4.69 4.75 10.24
CA GLY A 49 -3.45 4.75 11.02
C GLY A 49 -2.51 5.91 10.70
N PHE A 50 -2.80 6.71 9.67
CA PHE A 50 -2.01 7.89 9.34
C PHE A 50 -2.45 9.09 10.20
N GLU A 51 -1.75 9.33 11.32
CA GLU A 51 -2.18 10.30 12.34
C GLU A 51 -2.17 11.77 11.88
N PHE A 52 -1.27 12.15 10.95
CA PHE A 52 -1.06 13.54 10.55
C PHE A 52 -1.02 13.72 9.03
N PRO A 53 -2.04 13.26 8.27
CA PRO A 53 -2.03 13.41 6.83
C PRO A 53 -2.16 14.89 6.44
N ARG A 54 -1.41 15.32 5.43
CA ARG A 54 -1.53 16.66 4.82
C ARG A 54 -2.36 16.62 3.54
N PHE A 55 -3.06 15.53 3.31
CA PHE A 55 -4.00 15.27 2.23
C PHE A 55 -5.29 14.71 2.84
N ASP A 56 -6.36 14.68 2.09
CA ASP A 56 -7.58 14.01 2.52
C ASP A 56 -7.46 12.50 2.23
N PRO A 57 -7.33 11.65 3.26
CA PRO A 57 -7.22 10.21 3.08
C PRO A 57 -8.53 9.57 2.60
N HIS A 58 -9.66 10.27 2.67
CA HIS A 58 -10.97 9.81 2.22
C HIS A 58 -11.30 10.26 0.79
N ALA A 59 -10.52 11.16 0.21
CA ALA A 59 -10.65 11.57 -1.19
C ALA A 59 -10.04 10.51 -2.10
N ILE A 60 -10.72 9.39 -2.24
CA ILE A 60 -10.31 8.24 -3.05
C ILE A 60 -11.37 7.94 -4.12
N GLU A 61 -10.91 7.49 -5.28
CA GLU A 61 -11.74 6.96 -6.36
C GLU A 61 -11.31 5.52 -6.64
N ILE A 62 -12.25 4.58 -6.50
CA ILE A 62 -12.03 3.17 -6.82
C ILE A 62 -12.57 2.94 -8.23
N LYS A 63 -11.68 2.60 -9.17
CA LYS A 63 -12.02 2.45 -10.57
C LYS A 63 -11.23 1.32 -11.22
N THR A 64 -11.91 0.59 -12.09
CA THR A 64 -11.30 -0.37 -13.02
C THR A 64 -11.57 0.08 -14.45
N GLU A 65 -10.65 -0.19 -15.34
CA GLU A 65 -10.75 0.17 -16.75
C GLU A 65 -10.39 -1.04 -17.62
N VAL A 66 -11.13 -1.19 -18.73
CA VAL A 66 -10.81 -2.20 -19.73
C VAL A 66 -10.08 -1.51 -20.87
N ILE A 67 -8.86 -1.95 -21.14
CA ILE A 67 -8.03 -1.38 -22.21
C ILE A 67 -7.51 -2.51 -23.11
N PRO A 68 -7.22 -2.21 -24.39
CA PRO A 68 -6.48 -3.14 -25.24
C PRO A 68 -5.10 -3.45 -24.64
N GLU A 69 -4.65 -4.70 -24.73
CA GLU A 69 -3.33 -5.10 -24.21
C GLU A 69 -2.19 -4.22 -24.75
N SER A 70 -2.32 -3.72 -25.98
CA SER A 70 -1.35 -2.81 -26.60
C SER A 70 -1.20 -1.46 -25.91
N GLN A 71 -2.14 -1.06 -25.05
CA GLN A 71 -2.13 0.18 -24.27
C GLN A 71 -1.66 0.00 -22.83
N LEU A 72 -1.29 -1.22 -22.45
CA LEU A 72 -0.78 -1.53 -21.11
C LEU A 72 0.52 -0.76 -20.87
N GLN A 73 0.60 -0.09 -19.72
CA GLN A 73 1.77 0.69 -19.29
C GLN A 73 2.52 -0.03 -18.17
N GLU A 74 3.81 0.25 -18.07
CA GLU A 74 4.62 -0.24 -16.96
C GLU A 74 4.07 0.28 -15.61
N GLY A 75 3.79 -0.64 -14.69
CA GLY A 75 3.20 -0.32 -13.39
C GLY A 75 1.67 -0.42 -13.33
N ASP A 76 1.00 -0.77 -14.43
CA ASP A 76 -0.42 -1.10 -14.39
C ASP A 76 -0.62 -2.51 -13.77
N PHE A 77 -1.58 -2.62 -12.86
CA PHE A 77 -1.97 -3.90 -12.28
C PHE A 77 -3.12 -4.51 -13.07
N VAL A 78 -2.84 -5.61 -13.75
CA VAL A 78 -3.84 -6.36 -14.51
C VAL A 78 -4.63 -7.24 -13.54
N ILE A 79 -5.96 -7.07 -13.55
CA ILE A 79 -6.91 -7.83 -12.73
C ILE A 79 -7.40 -9.06 -13.49
N GLY A 80 -7.65 -8.91 -14.80
CA GLY A 80 -8.21 -9.98 -15.63
C GLY A 80 -8.05 -9.70 -17.11
N VAL A 81 -8.46 -10.67 -17.93
CA VAL A 81 -8.42 -10.59 -19.39
C VAL A 81 -9.84 -10.85 -19.92
N VAL A 82 -10.28 -10.01 -20.84
CA VAL A 82 -11.54 -10.17 -21.57
C VAL A 82 -11.21 -10.49 -23.02
N TRP A 83 -11.76 -11.58 -23.52
CA TRP A 83 -11.61 -11.97 -24.91
C TRP A 83 -12.78 -11.41 -25.72
N ASN A 84 -12.48 -10.49 -26.63
CA ASN A 84 -13.48 -9.93 -27.54
C ASN A 84 -13.50 -10.75 -28.84
N GLU A 85 -14.66 -11.27 -29.23
CA GLU A 85 -14.87 -11.84 -30.55
C GLU A 85 -14.98 -10.69 -31.56
N ILE A 86 -13.99 -10.54 -32.41
CA ILE A 86 -14.10 -9.67 -33.58
C ILE A 86 -14.91 -10.45 -34.61
N GLY A 87 -16.16 -10.04 -34.83
CA GLY A 87 -17.06 -10.64 -35.82
C GLY A 87 -16.48 -10.55 -37.24
N GLY A 88 -15.97 -11.66 -37.72
CA GLY A 88 -15.40 -11.85 -39.06
C GLY A 88 -14.69 -13.18 -39.14
N ASP A 89 -14.73 -13.83 -40.27
CA ASP A 89 -14.39 -15.19 -40.62
C ASP A 89 -12.96 -15.70 -40.31
N ASP A 90 -12.23 -15.02 -39.40
CA ASP A 90 -10.91 -15.46 -38.94
C ASP A 90 -10.84 -15.32 -37.41
N ASP A 91 -10.43 -16.43 -36.74
CA ASP A 91 -10.32 -16.65 -35.30
C ASP A 91 -9.27 -15.72 -34.57
N LEU A 92 -9.14 -14.46 -34.93
CA LEU A 92 -8.28 -13.51 -34.25
C LEU A 92 -9.03 -12.87 -33.08
N GLN A 93 -8.91 -13.51 -31.91
CA GLN A 93 -9.33 -12.92 -30.65
C GLN A 93 -8.23 -11.96 -30.17
N VAL A 94 -8.54 -10.68 -30.03
CA VAL A 94 -7.63 -9.71 -29.39
C VAL A 94 -8.02 -9.60 -27.93
N PRO A 95 -7.10 -9.84 -26.99
CA PRO A 95 -7.41 -9.72 -25.58
C PRO A 95 -7.45 -8.25 -25.17
N ASP A 96 -8.54 -7.86 -24.49
CA ASP A 96 -8.58 -6.67 -23.67
C ASP A 96 -8.22 -7.03 -22.24
N VAL A 97 -7.50 -6.16 -21.55
CA VAL A 97 -7.10 -6.36 -20.16
C VAL A 97 -7.88 -5.42 -19.24
N ILE A 98 -8.31 -5.97 -18.11
CA ILE A 98 -8.92 -5.19 -17.03
C ILE A 98 -7.80 -4.75 -16.10
N ILE A 99 -7.64 -3.44 -15.95
CA ILE A 99 -6.61 -2.86 -15.09
C ILE A 99 -7.24 -2.08 -13.93
N GLU A 100 -6.50 -2.00 -12.83
CA GLU A 100 -6.85 -1.16 -11.69
C GLU A 100 -6.39 0.28 -11.95
N LYS A 101 -7.32 1.23 -11.81
CA LYS A 101 -7.08 2.68 -11.97
C LYS A 101 -7.46 3.49 -10.74
N SER A 102 -7.63 2.84 -9.60
CA SER A 102 -7.96 3.53 -8.35
C SER A 102 -6.87 4.52 -7.96
N SER A 103 -7.28 5.66 -7.45
CA SER A 103 -6.36 6.76 -7.13
C SER A 103 -6.87 7.62 -5.99
N PHE A 104 -5.93 8.40 -5.40
CA PHE A 104 -6.27 9.51 -4.53
C PHE A 104 -6.65 10.72 -5.38
N VAL A 105 -7.89 11.24 -5.17
CA VAL A 105 -8.46 12.39 -5.92
C VAL A 105 -7.98 13.74 -5.33
N CYS A 106 -7.05 13.70 -4.41
CA CYS A 106 -6.40 14.88 -3.85
C CYS A 106 -5.15 15.25 -4.66
N ARG A 107 -4.34 16.17 -4.13
CA ARG A 107 -3.01 16.45 -4.70
C ARG A 107 -2.17 15.17 -4.79
N PRO A 108 -1.19 15.12 -5.70
CA PRO A 108 -0.25 14.00 -5.74
C PRO A 108 0.41 13.77 -4.37
N LEU A 109 0.46 12.53 -3.92
CA LEU A 109 1.12 12.18 -2.67
C LEU A 109 2.63 12.24 -2.85
N THR A 110 3.32 12.79 -1.85
CA THR A 110 4.77 12.79 -1.84
C THR A 110 5.30 11.36 -1.65
N PRO A 111 6.52 11.05 -2.11
CA PRO A 111 7.13 9.74 -1.88
C PRO A 111 7.22 9.37 -0.39
N GLU A 112 7.34 10.36 0.51
CA GLU A 112 7.32 10.15 1.96
C GLU A 112 5.94 9.69 2.43
N GLU A 113 4.86 10.30 1.94
CA GLU A 113 3.47 9.91 2.25
C GLU A 113 3.16 8.51 1.73
N GLN A 114 3.54 8.20 0.49
CA GLN A 114 3.39 6.86 -0.09
C GLN A 114 4.13 5.80 0.75
N ASN A 115 5.36 6.12 1.18
CA ASN A 115 6.16 5.23 2.03
C ASN A 115 5.52 5.01 3.41
N ILE A 116 4.94 6.04 4.04
CA ILE A 116 4.23 5.93 5.32
C ILE A 116 3.00 5.03 5.17
N ILE A 117 2.20 5.23 4.12
CA ILE A 117 1.03 4.38 3.86
C ILE A 117 1.46 2.92 3.65
N ALA A 118 2.51 2.68 2.86
CA ALA A 118 3.06 1.34 2.64
C ALA A 118 3.56 0.66 3.92
N LEU A 119 4.16 1.43 4.86
CA LEU A 119 4.54 0.93 6.18
C LEU A 119 3.31 0.59 7.04
N LEU A 120 2.27 1.40 6.98
CA LEU A 120 1.01 1.12 7.68
C LEU A 120 0.30 -0.11 7.10
N MET A 121 0.31 -0.30 5.77
CA MET A 121 -0.15 -1.53 5.13
C MET A 121 0.64 -2.76 5.63
N LYS A 122 1.97 -2.64 5.76
CA LYS A 122 2.82 -3.71 6.33
C LYS A 122 2.41 -4.04 7.76
N VAL A 123 2.11 -3.06 8.59
CA VAL A 123 1.61 -3.27 9.96
C VAL A 123 0.29 -4.04 9.95
N SER A 124 -0.66 -3.64 9.11
CA SER A 124 -1.96 -4.32 8.96
C SER A 124 -1.80 -5.76 8.47
N TRP A 125 -0.92 -5.97 7.49
CA TRP A 125 -0.61 -7.28 6.93
C TRP A 125 0.00 -8.23 7.98
N VAL A 126 1.02 -7.80 8.73
CA VAL A 126 1.62 -8.60 9.81
C VAL A 126 0.60 -8.88 10.92
N GLN A 127 -0.25 -7.90 11.26
CA GLN A 127 -1.32 -8.07 12.24
C GLN A 127 -2.30 -9.19 11.83
N ARG A 128 -2.70 -9.25 10.55
CA ARG A 128 -3.56 -10.32 10.04
C ARG A 128 -2.90 -11.70 10.18
N GLN A 129 -1.59 -11.82 9.91
CA GLN A 129 -0.87 -13.07 10.07
C GLN A 129 -0.79 -13.52 11.53
N VAL A 130 -0.48 -12.60 12.46
CA VAL A 130 -0.47 -12.90 13.90
C VAL A 130 -1.85 -13.41 14.33
N THR A 131 -2.93 -12.71 13.96
CA THR A 131 -4.30 -13.10 14.32
C THR A 131 -4.69 -14.46 13.72
N SER A 132 -4.30 -14.74 12.47
CA SER A 132 -4.56 -16.03 11.82
C SER A 132 -3.89 -17.20 12.56
N ILE A 133 -2.64 -17.04 12.97
CA ILE A 133 -1.91 -18.07 13.72
C ILE A 133 -2.50 -18.26 15.11
N GLU A 134 -2.89 -17.19 15.79
CA GLU A 134 -3.54 -17.26 17.10
C GLU A 134 -4.88 -18.01 17.03
N GLN A 135 -5.70 -17.72 16.01
CA GLN A 135 -6.97 -18.43 15.78
C GLN A 135 -6.76 -19.91 15.47
N THR A 136 -5.76 -20.23 14.65
CA THR A 136 -5.39 -21.61 14.33
C THR A 136 -4.94 -22.34 15.58
N ARG A 137 -4.13 -21.71 16.42
CA ARG A 137 -3.68 -22.26 17.71
C ARG A 137 -4.87 -22.56 18.64
N MET A 138 -5.84 -21.66 18.74
CA MET A 138 -7.04 -21.88 19.56
C MET A 138 -7.88 -23.06 19.08
N LYS A 139 -8.01 -23.25 17.77
CA LYS A 139 -8.79 -24.36 17.18
C LYS A 139 -8.16 -25.73 17.42
N TYR A 140 -6.84 -25.81 17.45
CA TYR A 140 -6.09 -27.06 17.50
C TYR A 140 -5.39 -27.30 18.85
N SER A 141 -5.86 -26.70 19.95
CA SER A 141 -5.27 -26.85 21.30
C SER A 141 -5.53 -28.21 21.94
N GLY A 142 -5.71 -29.28 21.16
CA GLY A 142 -5.72 -30.68 21.65
C GLY A 142 -4.31 -31.20 21.96
N SER A 143 -4.21 -32.12 22.90
CA SER A 143 -2.99 -32.59 23.59
C SER A 143 -1.87 -33.18 22.71
N ASP A 144 -2.08 -33.37 21.39
CA ASP A 144 -1.16 -34.13 20.53
C ASP A 144 -0.35 -33.29 19.51
N PHE A 145 -0.52 -31.96 19.50
CA PHE A 145 0.21 -31.11 18.54
C PHE A 145 1.46 -30.51 19.21
N LYS A 146 2.64 -30.76 18.60
CA LYS A 146 3.92 -30.16 19.05
C LYS A 146 3.97 -28.67 18.72
N PHE A 147 3.48 -27.82 19.61
CA PHE A 147 3.37 -26.37 19.45
C PHE A 147 4.68 -25.57 19.44
N THR A 148 5.83 -26.19 19.68
CA THR A 148 7.10 -25.48 19.91
C THR A 148 7.54 -24.66 18.69
N SER A 149 7.34 -25.17 17.48
CA SER A 149 7.73 -24.48 16.25
C SER A 149 6.81 -23.29 15.94
N GLN A 150 5.50 -23.46 16.14
CA GLN A 150 4.51 -22.39 15.91
C GLN A 150 4.61 -21.28 16.95
N ALA A 151 4.93 -21.59 18.21
CA ALA A 151 5.15 -20.59 19.23
C ALA A 151 6.35 -19.68 18.93
N ASN A 152 7.45 -20.26 18.42
CA ASN A 152 8.62 -19.49 17.99
C ASN A 152 8.32 -18.63 16.76
N HIS A 153 7.52 -19.14 15.82
CA HIS A 153 7.10 -18.38 14.66
C HIS A 153 6.19 -17.21 15.06
N LEU A 154 5.19 -17.44 15.91
CA LEU A 154 4.34 -16.41 16.46
C LEU A 154 5.14 -15.32 17.19
N ALA A 155 6.09 -15.70 18.03
CA ALA A 155 6.95 -14.76 18.75
C ALA A 155 7.75 -13.87 17.76
N LYS A 156 8.28 -14.44 16.68
CA LYS A 156 8.98 -13.68 15.63
C LYS A 156 8.05 -12.72 14.92
N LEU A 157 6.82 -13.12 14.59
CA LEU A 157 5.83 -12.25 13.96
C LEU A 157 5.38 -11.11 14.90
N MET A 158 5.22 -11.37 16.19
CA MET A 158 4.91 -10.34 17.18
C MET A 158 6.04 -9.31 17.27
N ASN A 159 7.30 -9.76 17.31
CA ASN A 159 8.46 -8.87 17.29
C ASN A 159 8.52 -8.05 15.98
N LEU A 160 8.22 -8.67 14.85
CA LEU A 160 8.15 -7.96 13.55
C LEU A 160 7.04 -6.94 13.55
N LEU A 161 5.88 -7.26 14.13
CA LEU A 161 4.76 -6.33 14.25
C LEU A 161 5.14 -5.10 15.07
N GLU A 162 5.76 -5.30 16.23
CA GLU A 162 6.20 -4.23 17.11
C GLU A 162 7.27 -3.35 16.46
N ALA A 163 8.24 -3.97 15.79
CA ALA A 163 9.26 -3.25 15.01
C ALA A 163 8.64 -2.43 13.89
N SER A 164 7.69 -3.01 13.12
CA SER A 164 7.00 -2.33 12.04
C SER A 164 6.13 -1.16 12.52
N ARG A 165 5.45 -1.32 13.66
CA ARG A 165 4.70 -0.22 14.31
C ARG A 165 5.62 0.92 14.74
N THR A 166 6.74 0.57 15.36
CA THR A 166 7.74 1.56 15.80
C THR A 166 8.33 2.32 14.62
N GLU A 167 8.64 1.63 13.52
CA GLU A 167 9.12 2.25 12.28
C GLU A 167 8.06 3.19 11.69
N ALA A 168 6.82 2.75 11.55
CA ALA A 168 5.73 3.57 11.00
C ALA A 168 5.48 4.82 11.87
N PHE A 169 5.47 4.66 13.19
CA PHE A 169 5.31 5.78 14.12
C PHE A 169 6.49 6.77 14.06
N HIS A 170 7.72 6.26 13.95
CA HIS A 170 8.90 7.10 13.78
C HIS A 170 8.84 7.93 12.50
N MET A 171 8.47 7.31 11.38
CA MET A 171 8.34 8.01 10.09
C MET A 171 7.24 9.08 10.14
N GLN A 172 6.09 8.80 10.76
CA GLN A 172 5.03 9.80 10.93
C GLN A 172 5.47 10.99 11.79
N ARG A 173 6.26 10.74 12.84
CA ARG A 173 6.82 11.83 13.68
C ARG A 173 7.81 12.69 12.91
N LEU A 174 8.65 12.09 12.07
CA LEU A 174 9.57 12.84 11.20
C LEU A 174 8.78 13.66 10.18
N TYR A 175 7.78 13.05 9.54
CA TYR A 175 6.90 13.72 8.59
C TYR A 175 6.18 14.92 9.23
N LYS A 176 5.65 14.78 10.44
CA LYS A 176 5.02 15.87 11.18
C LYS A 176 5.95 17.06 11.40
N ARG A 177 7.25 16.81 11.67
CA ARG A 177 8.26 17.85 11.96
C ARG A 177 8.78 18.54 10.70
N ARG A 178 8.70 17.90 9.54
CA ARG A 178 9.18 18.45 8.27
C ARG A 178 8.10 19.29 7.61
N LYS A 179 8.46 20.46 7.11
CA LYS A 179 7.61 21.22 6.18
C LYS A 179 8.18 21.07 4.79
N TYR A 180 7.35 20.65 3.85
CA TYR A 180 7.69 20.74 2.43
C TYR A 180 7.38 22.16 1.96
N VAL A 181 8.40 22.86 1.50
CA VAL A 181 8.26 24.16 0.84
C VAL A 181 8.47 23.93 -0.65
N SER A 182 7.44 24.28 -1.44
CA SER A 182 7.51 24.11 -2.89
C SER A 182 8.67 24.91 -3.47
N GLY A 183 9.62 24.22 -4.12
CA GLY A 183 10.83 24.82 -4.70
C GLY A 183 12.09 24.77 -3.82
N GLU A 184 11.97 24.61 -2.51
CA GLU A 184 13.11 24.56 -1.57
C GLU A 184 13.36 23.18 -0.95
N GLY A 185 12.43 22.23 -1.18
CA GLY A 185 12.52 20.90 -0.58
C GLY A 185 12.01 20.82 0.87
N TYR A 186 12.50 19.84 1.63
CA TYR A 186 12.08 19.66 3.02
C TYR A 186 12.85 20.58 3.96
N SER A 187 12.15 21.49 4.65
CA SER A 187 12.71 22.24 5.79
C SER A 187 12.31 21.60 7.11
N SER A 188 13.24 21.52 8.07
CA SER A 188 12.90 21.10 9.44
C SER A 188 12.50 22.32 10.26
N ASN A 189 11.49 22.16 11.13
CA ASN A 189 11.09 23.24 12.06
C ASN A 189 12.14 23.57 13.14
N TRP A 190 13.34 22.98 13.07
CA TRP A 190 14.41 23.23 14.04
C TRP A 190 14.97 24.66 13.96
N SER A 191 14.98 25.26 12.77
CA SER A 191 15.44 26.66 12.60
C SER A 191 14.57 27.65 13.37
N SER A 192 13.25 27.45 13.40
CA SER A 192 12.35 28.34 14.16
C SER A 192 12.43 28.19 15.69
N LEU A 193 12.91 27.03 16.15
CA LEU A 193 13.18 26.82 17.59
C LEU A 193 14.49 27.44 18.04
N MET A 194 15.49 27.52 17.14
CA MET A 194 16.79 28.12 17.43
C MET A 194 16.74 29.65 17.33
N GLU A 195 15.92 30.23 16.46
CA GLU A 195 15.72 31.67 16.36
C GLU A 195 15.07 32.27 17.62
N ASN A 196 14.13 31.53 18.25
CA ASN A 196 13.51 31.99 19.49
C ASN A 196 14.40 31.85 20.74
N SER A 197 15.44 31.04 20.69
CA SER A 197 16.39 30.89 21.81
C SER A 197 17.57 31.88 21.76
N ALA A 198 17.70 32.66 20.70
CA ALA A 198 18.77 33.69 20.54
C ALA A 198 18.30 35.10 20.89
N LEU A 199 17.06 35.27 21.41
CA LEU A 199 16.46 36.55 21.77
C LEU A 199 16.26 36.75 23.29
N ASP A 200 16.81 35.86 24.13
CA ASP A 200 16.95 35.99 25.58
C ASP A 200 18.48 36.13 25.92
#